data_4cd86e34f1310e8de3e2b7230c952d46
#
_entry.id   4cd86e34f1310e8de3e2b7230c952d46
#
_cell.length_a   1.000
_cell.length_b   1.000
_cell.length_c   1.000
_cell.angle_alpha   90.00
_cell.angle_beta   90.00
_cell.angle_gamma   90.00
#
_symmetry.space_group_name_H-M   'P 1'
#
loop_
_entity.id
_entity.type
_entity.pdbx_description
1 polymer ?
#
loop_
_entity_poly.entity_id
_entity_poly.type
_entity_poly.pdbx_seq_one_letter_code
_entity_poly.pdbx_strand_id
1 'polypeptide(L)'
;LKKHKIKKYKIILEPAKMNTGPAMLSAALINDIPDLQPLLFLSADHLMDKENIFYKEIKKNQKYLTNKNIFIFGIKPTTPSSEYGYFLTKKIKKVNQVTKFIEKPKQSRATNLIKKKGYWNSGMFFLRKDSITNNFKKYQIKTYNNCKKAILKSKHIKNIYYLNRLAFIKNTPKSFDYAILEKTKDINAIKLNIPWSDLGSWKEICKMFDDNKKYFIKKKNIFYRPWGRYTNLFSGKNFLIKELYVKPKGILSLQKHFHRSEQWFITQG
;
A
#
# COMPACT_ATOMS: atom_id res chain seq x y z
N LEU A 1 -1.49 -7.74 -16.40
CA LEU A 1 -2.46 -8.81 -16.23
C LEU A 1 -2.31 -9.88 -17.33
N LYS A 2 -2.26 -9.53 -18.60
CA LYS A 2 -2.01 -10.49 -19.70
C LYS A 2 -0.70 -11.26 -19.53
N LYS A 3 0.39 -10.58 -19.15
CA LYS A 3 1.71 -11.18 -18.89
C LYS A 3 1.66 -12.27 -17.80
N HIS A 4 0.80 -12.14 -16.81
CA HIS A 4 0.64 -13.08 -15.70
C HIS A 4 -0.55 -14.04 -15.88
N LYS A 5 -1.11 -14.15 -17.10
CA LYS A 5 -2.23 -15.05 -17.44
C LYS A 5 -3.47 -14.90 -16.54
N ILE A 6 -3.66 -13.72 -15.93
CA ILE A 6 -4.86 -13.46 -15.11
C ILE A 6 -6.05 -13.27 -16.05
N LYS A 7 -6.98 -14.24 -16.03
CA LYS A 7 -8.14 -14.27 -16.92
C LYS A 7 -9.37 -13.53 -16.36
N LYS A 8 -9.60 -13.64 -15.03
CA LYS A 8 -10.76 -13.04 -14.36
C LYS A 8 -10.30 -11.83 -13.55
N TYR A 9 -10.62 -10.64 -13.99
CA TYR A 9 -10.31 -9.40 -13.28
C TYR A 9 -11.31 -8.30 -13.62
N LYS A 10 -11.43 -7.34 -12.74
CA LYS A 10 -12.16 -6.08 -12.95
C LYS A 10 -11.22 -4.92 -12.63
N ILE A 11 -11.33 -3.85 -13.39
CA ILE A 11 -10.57 -2.61 -13.18
C ILE A 11 -11.57 -1.53 -12.80
N ILE A 12 -11.32 -0.85 -11.70
CA ILE A 12 -12.11 0.29 -11.25
C ILE A 12 -11.25 1.53 -11.43
N LEU A 13 -11.73 2.47 -12.23
CA LEU A 13 -11.07 3.73 -12.48
C LEU A 13 -11.74 4.84 -11.66
N GLU A 14 -11.00 5.35 -10.69
CA GLU A 14 -11.41 6.47 -9.87
C GLU A 14 -11.16 7.78 -10.62
N PRO A 15 -12.16 8.69 -10.70
CA PRO A 15 -12.01 9.95 -11.43
C PRO A 15 -11.20 11.02 -10.67
N ALA A 16 -10.84 10.76 -9.41
CA ALA A 16 -10.03 11.64 -8.57
C ALA A 16 -9.37 10.83 -7.42
N LYS A 17 -8.24 11.30 -6.89
CA LYS A 17 -7.59 10.71 -5.71
C LYS A 17 -8.40 11.00 -4.46
N MET A 18 -9.04 9.98 -3.88
CA MET A 18 -9.82 10.08 -2.63
C MET A 18 -9.25 9.23 -1.50
N ASN A 19 -7.99 8.76 -1.64
CA ASN A 19 -7.30 7.90 -0.70
C ASN A 19 -7.90 6.47 -0.61
N THR A 20 -7.34 5.60 0.21
CA THR A 20 -7.65 4.16 0.24
C THR A 20 -9.06 3.83 0.73
N GLY A 21 -9.67 4.66 1.57
CA GLY A 21 -11.03 4.41 2.08
C GLY A 21 -12.09 4.31 0.99
N PRO A 22 -12.32 5.35 0.17
CA PRO A 22 -13.27 5.29 -0.95
C PRO A 22 -12.89 4.25 -2.01
N ALA A 23 -11.59 4.02 -2.27
CA ALA A 23 -11.11 3.02 -3.21
C ALA A 23 -11.53 1.60 -2.79
N MET A 24 -11.21 1.21 -1.55
CA MET A 24 -11.54 -0.11 -0.99
C MET A 24 -13.05 -0.32 -0.94
N LEU A 25 -13.81 0.69 -0.51
CA LEU A 25 -15.26 0.62 -0.45
C LEU A 25 -15.86 0.45 -1.86
N SER A 26 -15.40 1.20 -2.85
CA SER A 26 -15.89 1.08 -4.21
C SER A 26 -15.62 -0.31 -4.79
N ALA A 27 -14.45 -0.89 -4.51
CA ALA A 27 -14.15 -2.26 -4.90
C ALA A 27 -15.10 -3.29 -4.24
N ALA A 28 -15.43 -3.10 -2.97
CA ALA A 28 -16.36 -3.97 -2.26
C ALA A 28 -17.83 -3.83 -2.72
N LEU A 29 -18.21 -2.67 -3.25
CA LEU A 29 -19.59 -2.39 -3.68
C LEU A 29 -19.93 -2.91 -5.10
N ILE A 30 -19.02 -3.58 -5.79
CA ILE A 30 -19.34 -4.23 -7.07
C ILE A 30 -20.40 -5.31 -6.85
N ASN A 31 -21.44 -5.27 -7.68
CA ASN A 31 -22.68 -6.05 -7.48
C ASN A 31 -22.49 -7.57 -7.47
N ASP A 32 -21.56 -8.10 -8.26
CA ASP A 32 -21.32 -9.55 -8.39
C ASP A 32 -20.42 -10.14 -7.29
N ILE A 33 -20.11 -9.37 -6.25
CA ILE A 33 -19.41 -9.90 -5.07
C ILE A 33 -20.46 -10.22 -4.00
N PRO A 34 -20.58 -11.48 -3.55
CA PRO A 34 -21.49 -11.85 -2.46
C PRO A 34 -21.12 -11.18 -1.14
N ASP A 35 -22.09 -10.90 -0.27
CA ASP A 35 -21.86 -10.21 1.00
C ASP A 35 -20.92 -10.98 1.95
N LEU A 36 -20.98 -12.29 1.94
CA LEU A 36 -20.13 -13.15 2.77
C LEU A 36 -18.72 -13.37 2.18
N GLN A 37 -18.46 -12.85 0.97
CA GLN A 37 -17.19 -13.04 0.28
C GLN A 37 -16.03 -12.45 1.09
N PRO A 38 -15.00 -13.24 1.41
CA PRO A 38 -13.74 -12.72 1.91
C PRO A 38 -13.05 -11.84 0.88
N LEU A 39 -12.60 -10.67 1.30
CA LEU A 39 -11.86 -9.71 0.49
C LEU A 39 -10.48 -9.51 1.09
N LEU A 40 -9.46 -9.57 0.26
CA LEU A 40 -8.09 -9.26 0.61
C LEU A 40 -7.66 -8.01 -0.16
N PHE A 41 -7.34 -6.94 0.55
CA PHE A 41 -6.84 -5.69 -0.02
C PHE A 41 -5.33 -5.62 0.13
N LEU A 42 -4.65 -5.41 -0.97
CA LEU A 42 -3.19 -5.35 -1.07
C LEU A 42 -2.79 -4.08 -1.83
N SER A 43 -1.69 -3.46 -1.40
CA SER A 43 -1.03 -2.42 -2.21
C SER A 43 -0.23 -3.08 -3.33
N ALA A 44 -0.22 -2.43 -4.51
CA ALA A 44 0.46 -2.96 -5.69
C ALA A 44 1.98 -2.70 -5.69
N ASP A 45 2.44 -1.82 -4.82
CA ASP A 45 3.81 -1.32 -4.69
C ASP A 45 4.57 -1.89 -3.49
N HIS A 46 3.96 -2.76 -2.69
CA HIS A 46 4.64 -3.42 -1.60
C HIS A 46 5.45 -4.62 -2.08
N LEU A 47 6.62 -4.81 -1.49
CA LEU A 47 7.43 -6.00 -1.65
C LEU A 47 7.22 -6.94 -0.47
N MET A 48 7.01 -8.22 -0.77
CA MET A 48 6.84 -9.26 0.24
C MET A 48 7.49 -10.55 -0.24
N ASP A 49 8.33 -11.14 0.59
CA ASP A 49 8.88 -12.47 0.38
C ASP A 49 8.06 -13.54 1.10
N LYS A 50 8.32 -14.81 0.76
CA LYS A 50 7.69 -15.97 1.41
C LYS A 50 6.17 -15.98 1.29
N GLU A 51 5.66 -15.78 0.10
CA GLU A 51 4.23 -15.75 -0.23
C GLU A 51 3.45 -16.95 0.33
N ASN A 52 4.07 -18.14 0.37
CA ASN A 52 3.46 -19.34 0.93
C ASN A 52 3.07 -19.18 2.40
N ILE A 53 3.86 -18.47 3.20
CA ILE A 53 3.54 -18.20 4.61
C ILE A 53 2.33 -17.27 4.67
N PHE A 54 2.31 -16.24 3.83
CA PHE A 54 1.19 -15.31 3.74
C PHE A 54 -0.13 -16.03 3.40
N TYR A 55 -0.12 -16.85 2.36
CA TYR A 55 -1.30 -17.66 1.97
C TYR A 55 -1.77 -18.60 3.08
N LYS A 56 -0.84 -19.27 3.78
CA LYS A 56 -1.15 -20.15 4.89
C LYS A 56 -1.85 -19.42 6.03
N GLU A 57 -1.36 -18.22 6.38
CA GLU A 57 -1.97 -17.42 7.44
C GLU A 57 -3.35 -16.88 7.03
N ILE A 58 -3.58 -16.51 5.77
CA ILE A 58 -4.91 -16.14 5.26
C ILE A 58 -5.88 -17.30 5.42
N LYS A 59 -5.55 -18.49 4.89
CA LYS A 59 -6.40 -19.68 4.98
C LYS A 59 -6.76 -20.05 6.43
N LYS A 60 -5.77 -19.97 7.33
CA LYS A 60 -5.95 -20.27 8.75
C LYS A 60 -6.92 -19.31 9.42
N ASN A 61 -6.88 -18.03 9.06
CA ASN A 61 -7.67 -16.97 9.70
C ASN A 61 -9.03 -16.72 9.02
N GLN A 62 -9.25 -17.21 7.81
CA GLN A 62 -10.49 -17.00 7.05
C GLN A 62 -11.75 -17.42 7.82
N LYS A 63 -11.70 -18.51 8.56
CA LYS A 63 -12.84 -19.01 9.37
C LYS A 63 -13.23 -18.11 10.54
N TYR A 64 -12.40 -17.14 10.90
CA TYR A 64 -12.69 -16.17 11.96
C TYR A 64 -13.23 -14.84 11.44
N LEU A 65 -13.43 -14.71 10.13
CA LEU A 65 -14.06 -13.53 9.54
C LEU A 65 -15.54 -13.47 9.92
N THR A 66 -15.97 -12.27 10.31
CA THR A 66 -17.36 -11.97 10.65
C THR A 66 -17.82 -10.73 9.90
N ASN A 67 -19.10 -10.39 10.04
CA ASN A 67 -19.68 -9.16 9.47
C ASN A 67 -19.26 -7.86 10.20
N LYS A 68 -18.37 -7.95 11.17
CA LYS A 68 -17.90 -6.80 11.97
C LYS A 68 -16.40 -6.63 11.92
N ASN A 69 -15.65 -7.74 12.03
CA ASN A 69 -14.21 -7.67 12.24
C ASN A 69 -13.41 -7.41 10.96
N ILE A 70 -12.25 -6.85 11.19
CA ILE A 70 -11.22 -6.55 10.19
C ILE A 70 -9.93 -7.22 10.65
N PHE A 71 -9.30 -8.02 9.79
CA PHE A 71 -7.94 -8.48 10.04
C PHE A 71 -6.95 -7.54 9.36
N ILE A 72 -5.97 -7.07 10.12
CA ILE A 72 -4.81 -6.32 9.63
C ILE A 72 -3.56 -7.18 9.73
N PHE A 73 -2.58 -6.92 8.87
CA PHE A 73 -1.34 -7.69 8.86
C PHE A 73 -0.23 -6.89 9.55
N GLY A 74 0.38 -7.54 10.55
CA GLY A 74 1.42 -6.96 11.37
C GLY A 74 2.80 -7.45 11.00
N ILE A 75 3.69 -6.52 10.75
CA ILE A 75 5.12 -6.77 10.52
C ILE A 75 5.89 -6.41 11.79
N LYS A 76 6.87 -7.23 12.15
CA LYS A 76 7.74 -6.93 13.30
C LYS A 76 8.62 -5.71 12.95
N PRO A 77 8.55 -4.62 13.74
CA PRO A 77 9.36 -3.45 13.49
C PRO A 77 10.86 -3.76 13.62
N THR A 78 11.65 -3.24 12.72
CA THR A 78 13.12 -3.28 12.78
C THR A 78 13.70 -1.98 13.33
N THR A 79 12.99 -0.87 13.12
CA THR A 79 13.40 0.48 13.56
C THR A 79 12.14 1.27 13.97
N PRO A 80 12.24 2.28 14.85
CA PRO A 80 11.14 3.19 15.07
C PRO A 80 10.96 4.09 13.84
N SER A 81 9.77 4.05 13.23
CA SER A 81 9.40 4.86 12.06
C SER A 81 8.12 5.63 12.35
N SER A 82 8.06 6.88 11.91
CA SER A 82 6.85 7.69 11.93
C SER A 82 5.98 7.52 10.68
N GLU A 83 6.44 6.75 9.69
CA GLU A 83 5.75 6.55 8.42
C GLU A 83 4.66 5.47 8.49
N TYR A 84 4.74 4.58 9.48
CA TYR A 84 3.82 3.44 9.62
C TYR A 84 2.83 3.62 10.79
N GLY A 85 1.65 3.03 10.62
CA GLY A 85 0.76 2.76 11.74
C GLY A 85 1.33 1.66 12.65
N TYR A 86 1.01 1.72 13.93
CA TYR A 86 1.40 0.72 14.94
C TYR A 86 0.20 0.17 15.65
N PHE A 87 0.30 -1.09 16.07
CA PHE A 87 -0.70 -1.67 16.93
C PHE A 87 -0.13 -2.62 17.98
N LEU A 88 -0.85 -2.73 19.08
CA LEU A 88 -0.63 -3.70 20.14
C LEU A 88 -1.72 -4.77 20.09
N THR A 89 -1.40 -5.99 20.50
CA THR A 89 -2.36 -7.10 20.50
C THR A 89 -2.38 -7.83 21.80
N LYS A 90 -3.55 -8.40 22.12
CA LYS A 90 -3.73 -9.43 23.14
C LYS A 90 -4.28 -10.68 22.46
N LYS A 91 -3.76 -11.86 22.80
CA LYS A 91 -4.32 -13.11 22.33
C LYS A 91 -5.63 -13.40 23.04
N ILE A 92 -6.71 -13.53 22.29
CA ILE A 92 -8.04 -13.89 22.80
C ILE A 92 -8.50 -15.14 22.04
N LYS A 93 -8.66 -16.25 22.77
CA LYS A 93 -8.95 -17.56 22.15
C LYS A 93 -7.93 -17.89 21.06
N LYS A 94 -8.36 -17.95 19.80
CA LYS A 94 -7.54 -18.35 18.64
C LYS A 94 -7.10 -17.19 17.76
N VAL A 95 -7.46 -15.93 18.10
CA VAL A 95 -7.12 -14.73 17.34
C VAL A 95 -6.30 -13.74 18.17
N ASN A 96 -5.52 -12.88 17.51
CA ASN A 96 -4.84 -11.75 18.16
C ASN A 96 -5.72 -10.52 17.99
N GLN A 97 -6.45 -10.14 19.03
CA GLN A 97 -7.24 -8.91 19.01
C GLN A 97 -6.32 -7.69 19.15
N VAL A 98 -6.56 -6.67 18.35
CA VAL A 98 -5.89 -5.37 18.47
C VAL A 98 -6.46 -4.61 19.65
N THR A 99 -5.61 -4.26 20.61
CA THR A 99 -6.00 -3.50 21.82
C THR A 99 -5.73 -2.02 21.67
N LYS A 100 -4.82 -1.64 20.79
CA LYS A 100 -4.47 -0.25 20.50
C LYS A 100 -3.97 -0.13 19.07
N PHE A 101 -4.50 0.84 18.32
CA PHE A 101 -4.04 1.22 16.98
C PHE A 101 -3.67 2.69 16.99
N ILE A 102 -2.57 3.05 16.35
CA ILE A 102 -2.08 4.43 16.26
C ILE A 102 -1.46 4.62 14.89
N GLU A 103 -2.06 5.47 14.09
CA GLU A 103 -1.55 5.82 12.77
C GLU A 103 -0.43 6.85 12.89
N LYS A 104 0.71 6.58 12.25
CA LYS A 104 1.87 7.47 12.11
C LYS A 104 2.26 8.22 13.39
N PRO A 105 2.66 7.51 14.46
CA PRO A 105 3.03 8.15 15.72
C PRO A 105 4.33 8.94 15.60
N LYS A 106 4.53 9.93 16.47
CA LYS A 106 5.85 10.58 16.62
C LYS A 106 6.91 9.55 17.03
N GLN A 107 8.17 9.80 16.65
CA GLN A 107 9.33 8.91 16.86
C GLN A 107 9.42 8.35 18.28
N SER A 108 9.30 9.20 19.32
CA SER A 108 9.36 8.78 20.73
C SER A 108 8.25 7.79 21.09
N ARG A 109 7.05 8.00 20.55
CA ARG A 109 5.91 7.09 20.75
C ARG A 109 6.10 5.77 20.01
N ALA A 110 6.67 5.82 18.79
CA ALA A 110 7.01 4.64 18.02
C ALA A 110 8.00 3.74 18.77
N THR A 111 9.06 4.33 19.36
CA THR A 111 10.03 3.62 20.22
C THR A 111 9.34 2.93 21.41
N ASN A 112 8.42 3.60 22.07
CA ASN A 112 7.67 3.01 23.20
C ASN A 112 6.75 1.86 22.75
N LEU A 113 6.14 1.97 21.56
CA LEU A 113 5.30 0.90 21.00
C LEU A 113 6.13 -0.35 20.67
N ILE A 114 7.36 -0.18 20.15
CA ILE A 114 8.28 -1.29 19.90
C ILE A 114 8.68 -1.98 21.21
N LYS A 115 9.04 -1.22 22.26
CA LYS A 115 9.32 -1.77 23.60
C LYS A 115 8.15 -2.61 24.13
N LYS A 116 6.91 -2.24 23.83
CA LYS A 116 5.68 -2.97 24.17
C LYS A 116 5.34 -4.10 23.18
N LYS A 117 6.30 -4.55 22.38
CA LYS A 117 6.12 -5.61 21.36
C LYS A 117 5.02 -5.29 20.34
N GLY A 118 4.89 -4.01 19.96
CA GLY A 118 3.98 -3.55 18.92
C GLY A 118 4.43 -3.99 17.53
N TYR A 119 3.50 -3.98 16.59
CA TYR A 119 3.71 -4.34 15.19
C TYR A 119 3.45 -3.13 14.31
N TRP A 120 4.13 -3.03 13.17
CA TRP A 120 3.74 -2.13 12.09
C TRP A 120 2.46 -2.63 11.43
N ASN A 121 1.57 -1.72 11.10
CA ASN A 121 0.47 -1.99 10.18
C ASN A 121 1.02 -1.95 8.74
N SER A 122 0.90 -3.07 8.04
CA SER A 122 1.40 -3.17 6.65
C SER A 122 0.50 -2.51 5.61
N GLY A 123 -0.66 -1.97 6.01
CA GLY A 123 -1.64 -1.44 5.04
C GLY A 123 -2.36 -2.50 4.23
N MET A 124 -2.23 -3.77 4.59
CA MET A 124 -2.99 -4.88 4.01
C MET A 124 -4.18 -5.22 4.90
N PHE A 125 -5.33 -5.55 4.30
CA PHE A 125 -6.57 -5.80 5.03
C PHE A 125 -7.27 -7.04 4.54
N PHE A 126 -7.81 -7.85 5.47
CA PHE A 126 -8.54 -9.05 5.17
C PHE A 126 -9.85 -9.06 5.97
N LEU A 127 -10.98 -9.02 5.27
CA LEU A 127 -12.30 -8.89 5.86
C LEU A 127 -13.37 -9.37 4.89
N ARG A 128 -14.60 -9.54 5.37
CA ARG A 128 -15.74 -9.87 4.49
C ARG A 128 -16.30 -8.59 3.86
N LYS A 129 -16.97 -8.75 2.71
CA LYS A 129 -17.65 -7.63 2.04
C LYS A 129 -18.69 -6.95 2.95
N ASP A 130 -19.49 -7.71 3.69
CA ASP A 130 -20.45 -7.14 4.63
C ASP A 130 -19.78 -6.40 5.80
N SER A 131 -18.60 -6.84 6.24
CA SER A 131 -17.85 -6.13 7.27
C SER A 131 -17.43 -4.72 6.80
N ILE A 132 -16.83 -4.59 5.62
CA ILE A 132 -16.44 -3.25 5.12
C ILE A 132 -17.65 -2.36 4.92
N THR A 133 -18.71 -2.85 4.33
CA THR A 133 -19.94 -2.05 4.08
C THR A 133 -20.60 -1.61 5.38
N ASN A 134 -20.69 -2.50 6.39
CA ASN A 134 -21.26 -2.18 7.71
C ASN A 134 -20.40 -1.14 8.45
N ASN A 135 -19.09 -1.26 8.42
CA ASN A 135 -18.20 -0.28 9.03
C ASN A 135 -18.33 1.10 8.37
N PHE A 136 -18.41 1.17 7.03
CA PHE A 136 -18.62 2.46 6.35
C PHE A 136 -20.01 3.04 6.63
N LYS A 137 -21.07 2.23 6.67
CA LYS A 137 -22.42 2.68 7.07
C LYS A 137 -22.40 3.27 8.47
N LYS A 138 -21.68 2.64 9.39
CA LYS A 138 -21.63 3.07 10.80
C LYS A 138 -20.80 4.33 11.01
N TYR A 139 -19.61 4.42 10.39
CA TYR A 139 -18.63 5.46 10.72
C TYR A 139 -18.45 6.52 9.64
N GLN A 140 -18.85 6.24 8.39
CA GLN A 140 -18.62 7.07 7.21
C GLN A 140 -19.80 7.01 6.22
N ILE A 141 -21.01 7.24 6.72
CA ILE A 141 -22.25 7.08 5.94
C ILE A 141 -22.26 7.92 4.65
N LYS A 142 -21.71 9.15 4.70
CA LYS A 142 -21.61 10.01 3.50
C LYS A 142 -20.73 9.36 2.42
N THR A 143 -19.57 8.83 2.81
CA THR A 143 -18.66 8.11 1.89
C THR A 143 -19.34 6.85 1.33
N TYR A 144 -20.06 6.09 2.17
CA TYR A 144 -20.82 4.93 1.72
C TYR A 144 -21.83 5.30 0.62
N ASN A 145 -22.64 6.32 0.86
CA ASN A 145 -23.66 6.76 -0.09
C ASN A 145 -23.06 7.28 -1.39
N ASN A 146 -21.98 8.07 -1.30
CA ASN A 146 -21.29 8.60 -2.48
C ASN A 146 -20.65 7.50 -3.34
N CYS A 147 -19.94 6.55 -2.71
CA CYS A 147 -19.34 5.42 -3.43
C CYS A 147 -20.43 4.52 -4.04
N LYS A 148 -21.49 4.21 -3.29
CA LYS A 148 -22.63 3.45 -3.82
C LYS A 148 -23.24 4.12 -5.05
N LYS A 149 -23.49 5.44 -4.99
CA LYS A 149 -24.00 6.21 -6.11
C LYS A 149 -23.01 6.24 -7.29
N ALA A 150 -21.71 6.32 -7.00
CA ALA A 150 -20.67 6.33 -8.02
C ALA A 150 -20.57 4.99 -8.78
N ILE A 151 -20.75 3.86 -8.08
CA ILE A 151 -20.82 2.52 -8.67
C ILE A 151 -22.12 2.34 -9.47
N LEU A 152 -23.29 2.66 -8.90
CA LEU A 152 -24.58 2.50 -9.59
C LEU A 152 -24.67 3.31 -10.90
N LYS A 153 -24.00 4.45 -10.97
CA LYS A 153 -23.96 5.34 -12.15
C LYS A 153 -22.66 5.18 -12.96
N SER A 154 -21.89 4.11 -12.72
CA SER A 154 -20.64 3.88 -13.47
C SER A 154 -20.92 3.46 -14.91
N LYS A 155 -20.02 3.83 -15.82
CA LYS A 155 -19.98 3.28 -17.17
C LYS A 155 -19.12 2.02 -17.17
N HIS A 156 -19.61 0.99 -17.84
CA HIS A 156 -18.88 -0.27 -17.96
C HIS A 156 -18.43 -0.48 -19.40
N ILE A 157 -17.15 -0.70 -19.60
CA ILE A 157 -16.59 -1.10 -20.91
C ILE A 157 -15.77 -2.37 -20.66
N LYS A 158 -16.29 -3.50 -21.12
CA LYS A 158 -15.73 -4.84 -20.82
C LYS A 158 -15.63 -5.04 -19.30
N ASN A 159 -14.42 -5.25 -18.77
CA ASN A 159 -14.13 -5.42 -17.34
C ASN A 159 -13.65 -4.13 -16.65
N ILE A 160 -13.86 -2.96 -17.27
CA ILE A 160 -13.47 -1.67 -16.71
C ILE A 160 -14.70 -0.91 -16.24
N TYR A 161 -14.68 -0.48 -15.00
CA TYR A 161 -15.70 0.35 -14.35
C TYR A 161 -15.18 1.79 -14.27
N TYR A 162 -15.79 2.70 -14.98
CA TYR A 162 -15.52 4.14 -14.87
C TYR A 162 -16.49 4.72 -13.84
N LEU A 163 -16.02 5.00 -12.62
CA LEU A 163 -16.88 5.55 -11.59
C LEU A 163 -17.49 6.89 -11.98
N ASN A 164 -18.75 7.12 -11.61
CA ASN A 164 -19.38 8.39 -11.86
C ASN A 164 -18.66 9.53 -11.12
N ARG A 165 -18.12 10.49 -11.88
CA ARG A 165 -17.31 11.59 -11.35
C ARG A 165 -18.08 12.45 -10.34
N LEU A 166 -19.30 12.91 -10.69
CA LEU A 166 -20.08 13.83 -9.86
C LEU A 166 -20.44 13.23 -8.49
N ALA A 167 -20.62 11.92 -8.41
CA ALA A 167 -20.86 11.25 -7.16
C ALA A 167 -19.55 11.01 -6.37
N PHE A 168 -18.48 10.56 -7.06
CA PHE A 168 -17.25 10.14 -6.41
C PHE A 168 -16.45 11.30 -5.79
N ILE A 169 -16.38 12.46 -6.47
CA ILE A 169 -15.65 13.65 -5.98
C ILE A 169 -16.28 14.29 -4.74
N LYS A 170 -17.51 13.90 -4.35
CA LYS A 170 -18.15 14.34 -3.11
C LYS A 170 -17.57 13.65 -1.86
N ASN A 171 -16.69 12.66 -2.03
CA ASN A 171 -15.98 12.05 -0.92
C ASN A 171 -14.92 12.99 -0.37
N THR A 172 -14.72 12.93 0.94
CA THR A 172 -13.52 13.52 1.56
C THR A 172 -12.38 12.53 1.42
N PRO A 173 -11.19 12.94 0.90
CA PRO A 173 -10.02 12.09 0.83
C PRO A 173 -9.62 11.57 2.20
N LYS A 174 -9.75 10.27 2.44
CA LYS A 174 -9.45 9.65 3.73
C LYS A 174 -8.96 8.22 3.57
N SER A 175 -7.86 7.87 4.25
CA SER A 175 -7.39 6.47 4.25
C SER A 175 -8.35 5.58 5.03
N PHE A 176 -8.32 4.28 4.75
CA PHE A 176 -9.11 3.29 5.46
C PHE A 176 -8.76 3.27 6.96
N ASP A 177 -7.49 3.51 7.28
CA ASP A 177 -7.00 3.57 8.64
C ASP A 177 -7.69 4.67 9.45
N TYR A 178 -7.68 5.90 8.97
CA TYR A 178 -8.37 7.04 9.61
C TYR A 178 -9.89 6.97 9.50
N ALA A 179 -10.40 6.39 8.42
CA ALA A 179 -11.84 6.31 8.21
C ALA A 179 -12.50 5.29 9.13
N ILE A 180 -11.85 4.15 9.35
CA ILE A 180 -12.43 2.96 9.97
C ILE A 180 -11.59 2.44 11.15
N LEU A 181 -10.28 2.13 10.94
CA LEU A 181 -9.50 1.43 11.97
C LEU A 181 -9.38 2.21 13.28
N GLU A 182 -9.23 3.51 13.23
CA GLU A 182 -9.18 4.34 14.45
C GLU A 182 -10.51 4.40 15.20
N LYS A 183 -11.61 3.98 14.58
CA LYS A 183 -12.96 4.10 15.15
C LYS A 183 -13.56 2.78 15.60
N THR A 184 -13.16 1.68 15.00
CA THR A 184 -13.68 0.37 15.35
C THR A 184 -12.80 -0.32 16.39
N LYS A 185 -13.45 -1.13 17.26
CA LYS A 185 -12.76 -2.02 18.21
C LYS A 185 -12.65 -3.46 17.69
N ASP A 186 -13.33 -3.76 16.59
CA ASP A 186 -13.43 -5.11 16.03
C ASP A 186 -12.27 -5.39 15.07
N ILE A 187 -11.03 -5.18 15.54
CA ILE A 187 -9.81 -5.41 14.76
C ILE A 187 -9.06 -6.62 15.32
N ASN A 188 -8.73 -7.54 14.43
CA ASN A 188 -7.83 -8.65 14.70
C ASN A 188 -6.55 -8.51 13.89
N ALA A 189 -5.47 -9.12 14.33
CA ALA A 189 -4.18 -9.06 13.66
C ALA A 189 -3.69 -10.44 13.23
N ILE A 190 -3.13 -10.50 12.02
CA ILE A 190 -2.32 -11.61 11.52
C ILE A 190 -0.87 -11.15 11.60
N LYS A 191 -0.09 -11.76 12.48
CA LYS A 191 1.33 -11.45 12.65
C LYS A 191 2.13 -12.21 11.61
N LEU A 192 2.82 -11.47 10.75
CA LEU A 192 3.66 -12.04 9.71
C LEU A 192 5.14 -11.97 10.12
N ASN A 193 5.81 -13.09 10.03
CA ASN A 193 7.27 -13.17 10.19
C ASN A 193 7.91 -13.40 8.81
N ILE A 194 7.79 -12.39 7.98
CA ILE A 194 8.29 -12.38 6.61
C ILE A 194 9.01 -11.06 6.35
N PRO A 195 9.99 -11.02 5.46
CA PRO A 195 10.51 -9.76 4.91
C PRO A 195 9.39 -9.01 4.20
N TRP A 196 9.27 -7.72 4.50
CA TRP A 196 8.28 -6.84 3.90
C TRP A 196 8.82 -5.41 3.84
N SER A 197 8.49 -4.71 2.78
CA SER A 197 8.72 -3.27 2.62
C SER A 197 7.61 -2.66 1.78
N ASP A 198 7.20 -1.45 2.11
CA ASP A 198 6.27 -0.65 1.30
C ASP A 198 6.97 0.07 0.14
N LEU A 199 8.32 -0.06 0.04
CA LEU A 199 9.15 0.63 -0.94
C LEU A 199 8.92 2.15 -0.98
N GLY A 200 8.44 2.72 0.13
CA GLY A 200 8.05 4.11 0.25
C GLY A 200 9.21 5.11 0.25
N SER A 201 10.45 4.64 0.35
CA SER A 201 11.64 5.48 0.35
C SER A 201 12.77 4.88 -0.49
N TRP A 202 13.62 5.74 -1.06
CA TRP A 202 14.83 5.30 -1.77
C TRP A 202 15.76 4.46 -0.89
N LYS A 203 15.80 4.74 0.40
CA LYS A 203 16.57 3.95 1.37
C LYS A 203 16.07 2.51 1.45
N GLU A 204 14.76 2.30 1.45
CA GLU A 204 14.13 0.98 1.42
C GLU A 204 14.41 0.25 0.10
N ILE A 205 14.28 0.98 -1.01
CA ILE A 205 14.59 0.47 -2.35
C ILE A 205 16.07 0.07 -2.44
N CYS A 206 16.99 0.91 -1.95
CA CYS A 206 18.41 0.60 -1.93
C CYS A 206 18.73 -0.65 -1.08
N LYS A 207 18.13 -0.80 0.10
CA LYS A 207 18.29 -2.01 0.92
C LYS A 207 17.86 -3.27 0.18
N MET A 208 16.71 -3.21 -0.52
CA MET A 208 16.24 -4.34 -1.32
C MET A 208 17.26 -4.76 -2.38
N PHE A 209 17.94 -3.78 -2.97
CA PHE A 209 18.99 -4.04 -3.97
C PHE A 209 20.30 -4.51 -3.30
N ASP A 210 20.63 -4.04 -2.10
CA ASP A 210 21.80 -4.48 -1.33
C ASP A 210 21.69 -5.97 -0.95
N ASP A 211 20.53 -6.40 -0.52
CA ASP A 211 20.24 -7.80 -0.20
C ASP A 211 20.23 -8.71 -1.44
N ASN A 212 19.84 -8.16 -2.59
CA ASN A 212 19.83 -8.86 -3.89
C ASN A 212 20.97 -8.39 -4.79
N LYS A 213 22.20 -8.80 -4.51
CA LYS A 213 23.43 -8.48 -5.29
C LYS A 213 23.33 -8.61 -6.82
N LYS A 214 22.23 -9.17 -7.33
CA LYS A 214 21.95 -9.40 -8.74
C LYS A 214 21.74 -8.12 -9.56
N TYR A 215 21.40 -6.99 -8.94
CA TYR A 215 21.10 -5.73 -9.62
C TYR A 215 22.18 -4.65 -9.42
N PHE A 216 23.20 -4.91 -8.59
CA PHE A 216 24.29 -3.99 -8.40
C PHE A 216 25.22 -3.95 -9.60
N ILE A 217 25.55 -2.74 -10.04
CA ILE A 217 26.71 -2.52 -10.88
C ILE A 217 27.94 -2.75 -10.00
N LYS A 218 28.59 -3.92 -10.16
CA LYS A 218 29.75 -4.36 -9.38
C LYS A 218 30.91 -3.35 -9.37
N LYS A 219 30.93 -2.41 -10.30
CA LYS A 219 31.92 -1.33 -10.40
C LYS A 219 31.18 -0.02 -10.60
N LYS A 220 31.14 0.84 -9.58
CA LYS A 220 30.60 2.20 -9.70
C LYS A 220 31.52 3.02 -10.59
N ASN A 221 31.23 3.11 -11.88
CA ASN A 221 31.96 3.97 -12.79
C ASN A 221 31.42 5.40 -12.64
N ILE A 222 32.30 6.31 -12.24
CA ILE A 222 32.05 7.74 -12.18
C ILE A 222 32.41 8.34 -13.54
N PHE A 223 31.47 9.00 -14.15
CA PHE A 223 31.63 9.67 -15.43
C PHE A 223 31.64 11.19 -15.23
N TYR A 224 32.78 11.84 -15.51
CA TYR A 224 32.90 13.29 -15.40
C TYR A 224 32.35 13.97 -16.65
N ARG A 225 31.72 15.12 -16.44
CA ARG A 225 31.11 15.97 -17.46
C ARG A 225 31.41 17.45 -17.16
N PRO A 226 31.30 18.37 -18.14
CA PRO A 226 31.52 19.80 -17.89
C PRO A 226 30.63 20.35 -16.75
N TRP A 227 29.41 19.86 -16.60
CA TRP A 227 28.45 20.25 -15.57
C TRP A 227 28.63 19.55 -14.21
N GLY A 228 29.46 18.53 -14.11
CA GLY A 228 29.68 17.78 -12.88
C GLY A 228 30.07 16.31 -13.14
N ARG A 229 29.34 15.39 -12.54
CA ARG A 229 29.59 13.94 -12.71
C ARG A 229 28.29 13.14 -12.57
N TYR A 230 28.29 11.94 -13.11
CA TYR A 230 27.24 10.98 -12.80
C TYR A 230 27.81 9.62 -12.49
N THR A 231 27.07 8.86 -11.70
CA THR A 231 27.38 7.48 -11.34
C THR A 231 26.18 6.62 -11.71
N ASN A 232 26.42 5.54 -12.46
CA ASN A 232 25.38 4.54 -12.66
C ASN A 232 25.24 3.73 -11.36
N LEU A 233 24.07 3.78 -10.74
CA LEU A 233 23.81 3.09 -9.49
C LEU A 233 23.25 1.70 -9.74
N PHE A 234 22.26 1.59 -10.63
CA PHE A 234 21.58 0.33 -10.92
C PHE A 234 21.18 0.26 -12.40
N SER A 235 21.22 -0.94 -12.97
CA SER A 235 20.70 -1.19 -14.31
C SER A 235 19.91 -2.50 -14.36
N GLY A 236 18.77 -2.47 -15.04
CA GLY A 236 17.97 -3.63 -15.36
C GLY A 236 17.67 -3.72 -16.84
N LYS A 237 16.89 -4.71 -17.27
CA LYS A 237 16.59 -4.94 -18.69
C LYS A 237 16.01 -3.70 -19.40
N ASN A 238 15.20 -2.89 -18.68
CA ASN A 238 14.47 -1.76 -19.27
C ASN A 238 14.60 -0.47 -18.43
N PHE A 239 15.54 -0.38 -17.49
CA PHE A 239 15.75 0.80 -16.68
C PHE A 239 17.21 1.02 -16.28
N LEU A 240 17.55 2.27 -15.99
CA LEU A 240 18.86 2.67 -15.47
C LEU A 240 18.66 3.79 -14.44
N ILE A 241 19.20 3.59 -13.23
CA ILE A 241 19.21 4.60 -12.18
C ILE A 241 20.60 5.21 -12.12
N LYS A 242 20.65 6.54 -12.17
CA LYS A 242 21.87 7.33 -12.08
C LYS A 242 21.78 8.32 -10.91
N GLU A 243 22.90 8.51 -10.23
CA GLU A 243 23.11 9.66 -9.37
C GLU A 243 23.83 10.74 -10.19
N LEU A 244 23.31 11.95 -10.21
CA LEU A 244 23.94 13.09 -10.85
C LEU A 244 24.36 14.10 -9.78
N TYR A 245 25.62 14.49 -9.81
CA TYR A 245 26.13 15.61 -9.06
C TYR A 245 26.37 16.78 -10.03
N VAL A 246 25.54 17.78 -9.94
CA VAL A 246 25.68 19.00 -10.74
C VAL A 246 26.36 20.06 -9.89
N LYS A 247 27.51 20.57 -10.36
CA LYS A 247 28.24 21.63 -9.66
C LYS A 247 27.47 22.96 -9.72
N PRO A 248 27.67 23.90 -8.75
CA PRO A 248 27.06 25.23 -8.82
C PRO A 248 27.25 25.86 -10.20
N LYS A 249 26.18 26.45 -10.75
CA LYS A 249 26.11 27.03 -12.11
C LYS A 249 26.32 26.02 -13.25
N GLY A 250 26.33 24.72 -12.96
CA GLY A 250 26.37 23.67 -13.98
C GLY A 250 25.04 23.58 -14.73
N ILE A 251 25.10 23.50 -16.07
CA ILE A 251 23.91 23.37 -16.93
C ILE A 251 23.91 21.98 -17.55
N LEU A 252 22.86 21.22 -17.33
CA LEU A 252 22.65 19.92 -17.99
C LEU A 252 22.22 20.17 -19.44
N SER A 253 22.69 19.29 -20.35
CA SER A 253 22.26 19.35 -21.75
C SER A 253 20.76 19.09 -21.87
N LEU A 254 20.05 19.91 -22.63
CA LEU A 254 18.68 19.67 -22.98
C LEU A 254 18.59 18.42 -23.88
N GLN A 255 17.85 17.42 -23.46
CA GLN A 255 17.67 16.16 -24.18
C GLN A 255 16.19 15.83 -24.35
N LYS A 256 15.85 15.32 -25.52
CA LYS A 256 14.52 14.77 -25.81
C LYS A 256 14.67 13.29 -26.15
N HIS A 257 13.89 12.44 -25.48
CA HIS A 257 13.93 11.00 -25.69
C HIS A 257 12.61 10.53 -26.30
N PHE A 258 12.69 9.76 -27.39
CA PHE A 258 11.51 9.24 -28.09
C PHE A 258 11.06 7.86 -27.56
N HIS A 259 11.99 7.08 -26.95
CA HIS A 259 11.75 5.69 -26.57
C HIS A 259 11.96 5.41 -25.09
N ARG A 260 12.18 6.44 -24.28
CA ARG A 260 12.33 6.30 -22.81
C ARG A 260 11.71 7.48 -22.10
N SER A 261 11.18 7.24 -20.91
CA SER A 261 10.79 8.28 -19.94
C SER A 261 11.90 8.46 -18.90
N GLU A 262 12.03 9.66 -18.38
CA GLU A 262 12.95 9.98 -17.28
C GLU A 262 12.15 10.58 -16.12
N GLN A 263 12.52 10.20 -14.89
CA GLN A 263 12.03 10.80 -13.67
C GLN A 263 13.22 11.34 -12.88
N TRP A 264 13.12 12.56 -12.44
CA TRP A 264 14.16 13.29 -11.72
C TRP A 264 13.74 13.52 -10.28
N PHE A 265 14.64 13.22 -9.35
CA PHE A 265 14.44 13.46 -7.94
C PHE A 265 15.62 14.27 -7.44
N ILE A 266 15.35 15.44 -6.86
CA ILE A 266 16.35 16.28 -6.22
C ILE A 266 16.47 15.79 -4.78
N THR A 267 17.65 15.26 -4.43
CA THR A 267 17.94 14.77 -3.08
C THR A 267 18.65 15.79 -2.22
N GLN A 268 19.36 16.73 -2.86
CA GLN A 268 20.05 17.83 -2.22
C GLN A 268 20.18 18.97 -3.22
N GLY A 269 19.91 20.21 -2.82
CA GLY A 269 20.00 21.41 -3.62
C GLY A 269 20.32 22.63 -2.77
#